data_cad327cbd2792fda4b6c8b8700525972
#
_entry.id   cad327cbd2792fda4b6c8b8700525972
#
_cell.length_a   1.000
_cell.length_b   1.000
_cell.length_c   1.000
_cell.angle_alpha   90.00
_cell.angle_beta   90.00
_cell.angle_gamma   90.00
#
_symmetry.space_group_name_H-M   'P 1'
#
loop_
_entity.id
_entity.type
_entity.pdbx_description
1 polymer ?
#
loop_
_entity_poly.entity_id
_entity_poly.type
_entity_poly.pdbx_seq_one_letter_code
_entity_poly.pdbx_strand_id
1 'polypeptide(L)' 'MNKYNLVKRYYDGGLWSLERVKNAVVKGWITSDEYKAITGFDYEKAD' A
#
# COMPACT_ATOMS: atom_id res chain seq x y z
N MET A 1 15.58 -4.33 3.58
CA MET A 1 14.63 -4.30 2.46
C MET A 1 13.58 -3.24 2.71
N ASN A 2 13.30 -2.44 1.69
CA ASN A 2 12.33 -1.35 1.81
C ASN A 2 10.91 -1.90 1.66
N LYS A 3 10.07 -1.68 2.66
CA LYS A 3 8.70 -2.20 2.62
C LYS A 3 7.87 -1.56 1.52
N TYR A 4 8.18 -0.33 1.17
CA TYR A 4 7.53 0.31 0.05
C TYR A 4 7.71 -0.50 -1.24
N ASN A 5 8.95 -0.91 -1.53
CA ASN A 5 9.22 -1.69 -2.72
C ASN A 5 8.55 -3.06 -2.67
N LEU A 6 8.50 -3.65 -1.49
CA LEU A 6 7.86 -4.94 -1.30
C LEU A 6 6.37 -4.87 -1.58
N VAL A 7 5.70 -3.88 -1.00
CA VAL A 7 4.26 -3.69 -1.18
C VAL A 7 3.94 -3.37 -2.63
N LYS A 8 4.74 -2.48 -3.23
CA LYS A 8 4.55 -2.11 -4.62
C LYS A 8 4.65 -3.31 -5.54
N ARG A 9 5.65 -4.17 -5.32
CA ARG A 9 5.84 -5.36 -6.12
C ARG A 9 4.64 -6.30 -6.01
N TYR A 10 4.14 -6.51 -4.80
CA TYR A 10 3.02 -7.41 -4.60
C TYR A 10 1.74 -6.87 -5.20
N TYR A 11 1.52 -5.57 -5.09
CA TYR A 11 0.34 -4.97 -5.66
C TYR A 11 0.39 -4.98 -7.19
N ASP A 12 1.52 -4.58 -7.77
CA ASP A 12 1.70 -4.56 -9.22
C ASP A 12 1.61 -5.95 -9.82
N GLY A 13 2.07 -6.95 -9.08
CA GLY A 13 2.03 -8.33 -9.52
C GLY A 13 0.66 -8.99 -9.37
N GLY A 14 -0.30 -8.28 -8.82
CA GLY A 14 -1.65 -8.82 -8.63
C GLY A 14 -1.78 -9.76 -7.45
N LEU A 15 -0.75 -9.85 -6.60
CA LEU A 15 -0.79 -10.73 -5.44
C LEU A 15 -1.55 -10.11 -4.28
N TRP A 16 -1.53 -8.79 -4.19
CA TRP A 16 -2.21 -8.06 -3.11
C TRP A 16 -3.34 -7.22 -3.68
N SER A 17 -4.48 -7.23 -3.00
CA SER A 17 -5.59 -6.36 -3.34
C SER A 17 -5.35 -4.97 -2.75
N LEU A 18 -6.19 -4.02 -3.20
CA LEU A 18 -6.13 -2.66 -2.68
C LEU A 18 -6.27 -2.65 -1.16
N GLU A 19 -7.13 -3.52 -0.64
CA GLU A 19 -7.36 -3.59 0.79
C GLU A 19 -6.12 -4.03 1.56
N ARG A 20 -5.34 -4.93 0.97
CA ARG A 20 -4.09 -5.36 1.59
C ARG A 20 -3.11 -4.20 1.68
N VAL A 21 -3.05 -3.36 0.66
CA VAL A 21 -2.17 -2.20 0.67
C VAL A 21 -2.63 -1.21 1.74
N LYS A 22 -3.95 -1.05 1.90
CA LYS A 22 -4.49 -0.21 2.98
C LYS A 22 -4.06 -0.72 4.35
N ASN A 23 -4.08 -2.03 4.53
CA ASN A 23 -3.63 -2.62 5.79
C ASN A 23 -2.16 -2.35 6.05
N ALA A 24 -1.35 -2.29 5.00
CA ALA A 24 0.06 -1.97 5.15
C ALA A 24 0.25 -0.55 5.69
N VAL A 25 -0.62 0.39 5.29
CA VAL A 25 -0.60 1.74 5.85
C VAL A 25 -0.94 1.69 7.33
N VAL A 26 -1.99 0.96 7.68
CA VAL A 26 -2.43 0.85 9.07
C VAL A 26 -1.33 0.27 9.94
N LYS A 27 -0.59 -0.70 9.44
CA LYS A 27 0.48 -1.34 10.18
C LYS A 27 1.76 -0.51 10.22
N GLY A 28 1.79 0.61 9.49
CA GLY A 28 2.97 1.45 9.48
C GLY A 28 4.07 0.97 8.54
N TRP A 29 3.77 0.04 7.65
CA TRP A 29 4.74 -0.43 6.68
C TRP A 29 5.03 0.61 5.61
N ILE A 30 4.00 1.36 5.21
CA ILE A 30 4.10 2.44 4.23
C ILE A 30 3.26 3.61 4.73
N THR A 31 3.50 4.78 4.15
CA THR A 31 2.72 5.97 4.48
C THR A 31 1.54 6.11 3.51
N SER A 32 0.62 7.03 3.83
CA SER A 32 -0.48 7.32 2.93
C SER A 32 0.00 7.87 1.59
N ASP A 33 1.08 8.64 1.60
CA ASP A 33 1.67 9.13 0.36
C ASP A 33 2.21 7.99 -0.47
N GLU A 34 2.84 7.02 0.18
CA GLU A 34 3.36 5.84 -0.50
C GLU A 34 2.22 4.97 -1.04
N TYR A 35 1.12 4.90 -0.31
CA TYR A 35 -0.07 4.20 -0.78
C TYR A 35 -0.54 4.79 -2.11
N LYS A 36 -0.62 6.11 -2.18
CA LYS A 36 -1.04 6.77 -3.41
C LYS A 36 -0.05 6.52 -4.55
N ALA A 37 1.24 6.53 -4.23
CA ALA A 37 2.26 6.28 -5.25
C ALA A 37 2.15 4.86 -5.80
N ILE A 38 1.79 3.90 -4.96
CA ILE A 38 1.68 2.50 -5.37
C ILE A 38 0.40 2.25 -6.14
N THR A 39 -0.72 2.72 -5.62
CA THR A 39 -2.04 2.35 -6.14
C THR A 39 -2.64 3.37 -7.10
N GLY A 40 -2.19 4.61 -7.02
CA GLY A 40 -2.77 5.70 -7.79
C GLY A 40 -4.02 6.29 -7.18
N PHE A 41 -4.44 5.79 -6.02
CA PHE A 41 -5.62 6.30 -5.33
C PHE A 41 -5.23 6.97 -4.03
N ASP A 42 -5.98 7.99 -3.63
CA ASP A 42 -5.78 8.63 -2.33
C ASP A 42 -6.14 7.63 -1.22
N TYR A 43 -5.33 7.61 -0.17
CA TYR A 43 -5.62 6.77 0.96
C TYR A 43 -6.74 7.41 1.78
N GLU A 44 -7.83 6.69 1.93
CA GLU A 44 -8.92 7.12 2.80
C GLU A 44 -8.89 6.27 4.05
N LYS A 45 -8.73 6.93 5.18
CA LYS A 45 -8.65 6.23 6.45
C LYS A 45 -9.96 5.51 6.71
N ALA A 46 -9.88 4.19 6.85
CA ALA A 46 -11.05 3.40 7.20
C ALA A 46 -11.31 3.57 8.70
N ASP A 47 -12.50 3.87 9.07
CA ASP A 47 -12.87 3.98 10.47
C ASP A 47 -13.23 2.64 11.05
#